data_d04d2f40f7db54bb3b9a5ecc6961105a
#
_entry.id   d04d2f40f7db54bb3b9a5ecc6961105a
#
_cell.length_a   1.000
_cell.length_b   1.000
_cell.length_c   1.000
_cell.angle_alpha   90.00
_cell.angle_beta   90.00
_cell.angle_gamma   90.00
#
_symmetry.space_group_name_H-M   'P 1'
#
loop_
_entity.id
_entity.type
_entity.pdbx_description
1 polymer ?
#
loop_
_entity_poly.entity_id
_entity_poly.type
_entity_poly.pdbx_seq_one_letter_code
_entity_poly.pdbx_strand_id
1 'polypeptide(L)'
;MRSFGVHVAVPDELGSLARTLAVPYYDDALPAHDEFHANRVHDVALRLASDVDRRVKTGVLAAAAWLHDIGRPRERTDDIDDHVVWATRESGELLAAEGIPKADIEAIQHCIRTHSIRASSPNAETIEAKLLFDADKLDATGAVGVTRLACIIGERSGRSDERHAVIDDFTANRAVTADQDDVSVLRKWADERLEALHTEPAQELGASRSEYMDEFLARFYDEIGVEGTQ
;
A
#
# COMPACT_ATOMS: atom_id res chain seq x y z
N MET A 1 34.27 -23.82 -12.34
CA MET A 1 34.10 -22.36 -12.30
C MET A 1 32.78 -22.01 -13.00
N ARG A 2 31.69 -21.80 -12.27
CA ARG A 2 30.43 -21.35 -12.84
C ARG A 2 30.41 -19.83 -12.74
N SER A 3 30.38 -19.19 -13.91
CA SER A 3 30.26 -17.73 -14.05
C SER A 3 28.85 -17.36 -13.59
N PHE A 4 28.73 -16.65 -12.48
CA PHE A 4 27.52 -15.92 -12.10
C PHE A 4 27.46 -14.66 -12.97
N GLY A 5 26.70 -14.75 -14.04
CA GLY A 5 26.33 -13.56 -14.80
C GLY A 5 25.42 -12.71 -13.91
N VAL A 6 25.92 -11.55 -13.49
CA VAL A 6 25.09 -10.51 -12.90
C VAL A 6 24.19 -10.02 -14.03
N HIS A 7 22.92 -10.48 -14.05
CA HIS A 7 21.88 -9.82 -14.85
C HIS A 7 21.64 -8.45 -14.19
N VAL A 8 22.28 -7.44 -14.72
CA VAL A 8 21.84 -6.06 -14.51
C VAL A 8 20.50 -5.97 -15.23
N ALA A 9 19.40 -5.94 -14.47
CA ALA A 9 18.08 -5.68 -15.04
C ALA A 9 18.15 -4.33 -15.75
N VAL A 10 17.83 -4.32 -17.05
CA VAL A 10 17.63 -3.09 -17.82
C VAL A 10 16.49 -2.34 -17.09
N PRO A 11 16.68 -1.05 -16.74
CA PRO A 11 15.60 -0.30 -16.12
C PRO A 11 14.33 -0.45 -16.96
N ASP A 12 13.23 -0.83 -16.33
CA ASP A 12 11.95 -0.93 -17.02
C ASP A 12 11.54 0.49 -17.45
N GLU A 13 11.58 0.73 -18.77
CA GLU A 13 11.31 2.05 -19.35
C GLU A 13 9.92 2.55 -18.96
N LEU A 14 8.93 1.66 -18.90
CA LEU A 14 7.55 2.03 -18.52
C LEU A 14 7.43 2.38 -17.04
N GLY A 15 8.09 1.65 -16.16
CA GLY A 15 8.13 1.95 -14.72
C GLY A 15 8.85 3.28 -14.45
N SER A 16 9.96 3.53 -15.12
CA SER A 16 10.71 4.79 -15.02
C SER A 16 9.92 6.00 -15.53
N LEU A 17 9.21 5.84 -16.65
CA LEU A 17 8.30 6.86 -17.17
C LEU A 17 7.18 7.14 -16.17
N ALA A 18 6.51 6.10 -15.69
CA ALA A 18 5.42 6.24 -14.73
C ALA A 18 5.86 6.93 -13.43
N ARG A 19 7.07 6.63 -12.93
CA ARG A 19 7.67 7.36 -11.80
C ARG A 19 7.79 8.85 -12.11
N THR A 20 8.35 9.21 -13.27
CA THR A 20 8.52 10.60 -13.67
C THR A 20 7.20 11.35 -13.72
N LEU A 21 6.14 10.68 -14.21
CA LEU A 21 4.79 11.24 -14.28
C LEU A 21 4.11 11.33 -12.91
N ALA A 22 4.36 10.36 -12.02
CA ALA A 22 3.70 10.26 -10.72
C ALA A 22 4.26 11.22 -9.65
N VAL A 23 5.59 11.40 -9.62
CA VAL A 23 6.28 12.14 -8.55
C VAL A 23 5.70 13.54 -8.29
N PRO A 24 5.37 14.36 -9.30
CA PRO A 24 4.77 15.68 -9.04
C PRO A 24 3.42 15.66 -8.30
N TYR A 25 2.70 14.54 -8.33
CA TYR A 25 1.43 14.40 -7.60
C TYR A 25 1.62 14.11 -6.11
N TYR A 26 2.83 13.78 -5.69
CA TYR A 26 3.16 13.50 -4.28
C TYR A 26 3.77 14.69 -3.54
N ASP A 27 3.96 15.86 -4.19
CA ASP A 27 4.62 17.02 -3.58
C ASP A 27 3.94 17.48 -2.28
N ASP A 28 2.61 17.40 -2.19
CA ASP A 28 1.82 17.75 -1.00
C ASP A 28 1.31 16.50 -0.23
N ALA A 29 1.85 15.34 -0.52
CA ALA A 29 1.42 14.11 0.13
C ALA A 29 1.91 14.04 1.59
N LEU A 30 1.08 13.45 2.45
CA LEU A 30 1.50 13.13 3.81
C LEU A 30 2.28 11.80 3.86
N PRO A 31 3.12 11.58 4.90
CA PRO A 31 4.08 10.47 4.95
C PRO A 31 3.51 9.07 4.73
N ALA A 32 2.22 8.88 4.99
CA ALA A 32 1.57 7.58 4.81
C ALA A 32 1.33 7.20 3.34
N HIS A 33 1.26 8.19 2.43
CA HIS A 33 0.90 8.03 1.02
C HIS A 33 1.78 8.92 0.11
N ASP A 34 3.04 9.11 0.47
CA ASP A 34 4.03 9.92 -0.23
C ASP A 34 4.80 9.13 -1.32
N GLU A 35 5.75 9.78 -1.98
CA GLU A 35 6.64 9.14 -2.96
C GLU A 35 7.39 7.94 -2.37
N PHE A 36 7.77 7.99 -1.08
CA PHE A 36 8.49 6.89 -0.44
C PHE A 36 7.59 5.66 -0.25
N HIS A 37 6.29 5.87 0.01
CA HIS A 37 5.33 4.77 0.01
C HIS A 37 5.22 4.14 -1.39
N ALA A 38 5.02 4.95 -2.43
CA ALA A 38 4.93 4.45 -3.80
C ALA A 38 6.20 3.67 -4.22
N ASN A 39 7.38 4.16 -3.82
CA ASN A 39 8.65 3.47 -4.07
C ASN A 39 8.74 2.13 -3.35
N ARG A 40 8.36 2.05 -2.07
CA ARG A 40 8.37 0.77 -1.33
C ARG A 40 7.38 -0.24 -1.91
N VAL A 41 6.19 0.22 -2.31
CA VAL A 41 5.20 -0.63 -3.00
C VAL A 41 5.77 -1.16 -4.32
N HIS A 42 6.41 -0.31 -5.12
CA HIS A 42 7.09 -0.70 -6.35
C HIS A 42 8.14 -1.79 -6.10
N ASP A 43 9.05 -1.59 -5.14
CA ASP A 43 10.13 -2.52 -4.86
C ASP A 43 9.62 -3.86 -4.33
N VAL A 44 8.62 -3.84 -3.44
CA VAL A 44 7.97 -5.06 -2.93
C VAL A 44 7.22 -5.78 -4.05
N ALA A 45 6.48 -5.06 -4.91
CA ALA A 45 5.75 -5.66 -6.03
C ALA A 45 6.68 -6.38 -7.00
N LEU A 46 7.82 -5.77 -7.37
CA LEU A 46 8.80 -6.40 -8.25
C LEU A 46 9.50 -7.59 -7.58
N ARG A 47 9.78 -7.53 -6.28
CA ARG A 47 10.29 -8.67 -5.52
C ARG A 47 9.29 -9.83 -5.55
N LEU A 48 8.03 -9.59 -5.21
CA LEU A 48 6.99 -10.62 -5.28
C LEU A 48 6.83 -11.19 -6.68
N ALA A 49 6.96 -10.34 -7.72
CA ALA A 49 6.91 -10.79 -9.12
C ALA A 49 8.04 -11.74 -9.49
N SER A 50 9.21 -11.67 -8.83
CA SER A 50 10.32 -12.60 -9.04
C SER A 50 10.09 -13.97 -8.37
N ASP A 51 9.22 -14.02 -7.37
CA ASP A 51 9.00 -15.19 -6.53
C ASP A 51 7.76 -16.01 -6.96
N VAL A 52 6.92 -15.48 -7.88
CA VAL A 52 5.79 -16.22 -8.44
C VAL A 52 6.19 -17.05 -9.67
N ASP A 53 5.72 -18.31 -9.73
CA ASP A 53 5.93 -19.19 -10.90
C ASP A 53 4.91 -18.85 -12.01
N ARG A 54 4.90 -17.60 -12.46
CA ARG A 54 4.04 -17.08 -13.55
C ARG A 54 4.74 -15.96 -14.30
N ARG A 55 4.39 -15.83 -15.58
CA ARG A 55 4.83 -14.66 -16.36
C ARG A 55 4.12 -13.40 -15.89
N VAL A 56 4.87 -12.41 -15.46
CA VAL A 56 4.39 -11.09 -15.01
C VAL A 56 4.85 -10.04 -16.03
N LYS A 57 3.97 -9.12 -16.38
CA LYS A 57 4.31 -7.90 -17.11
C LYS A 57 4.88 -6.87 -16.12
N THR A 58 6.17 -6.98 -15.82
CA THR A 58 6.83 -6.16 -14.80
C THR A 58 6.71 -4.66 -15.07
N GLY A 59 6.72 -4.21 -16.33
CA GLY A 59 6.50 -2.83 -16.70
C GLY A 59 5.12 -2.30 -16.33
N VAL A 60 4.07 -3.10 -16.56
CA VAL A 60 2.71 -2.77 -16.15
C VAL A 60 2.61 -2.68 -14.63
N LEU A 61 3.19 -3.65 -13.92
CA LEU A 61 3.21 -3.70 -12.47
C LEU A 61 3.96 -2.50 -11.86
N ALA A 62 5.15 -2.21 -12.37
CA ALA A 62 5.98 -1.08 -11.94
C ALA A 62 5.26 0.27 -12.15
N ALA A 63 4.66 0.46 -13.33
CA ALA A 63 3.91 1.67 -13.64
C ALA A 63 2.68 1.81 -12.72
N ALA A 64 1.93 0.73 -12.52
CA ALA A 64 0.77 0.75 -11.62
C ALA A 64 1.18 1.06 -10.17
N ALA A 65 2.32 0.55 -9.69
CA ALA A 65 2.82 0.84 -8.34
C ALA A 65 3.15 2.33 -8.13
N TRP A 66 3.71 3.01 -9.13
CA TRP A 66 3.96 4.45 -9.05
C TRP A 66 2.68 5.30 -9.13
N LEU A 67 1.67 4.84 -9.86
CA LEU A 67 0.48 5.63 -10.20
C LEU A 67 -0.73 5.35 -9.28
N HIS A 68 -0.71 4.31 -8.42
CA HIS A 68 -1.91 3.86 -7.72
C HIS A 68 -2.52 4.90 -6.77
N ASP A 69 -1.69 5.68 -6.11
CA ASP A 69 -2.10 6.61 -5.05
C ASP A 69 -1.90 8.10 -5.40
N ILE A 70 -1.67 8.46 -6.68
CA ILE A 70 -1.50 9.86 -7.12
C ILE A 70 -2.71 10.76 -6.82
N GLY A 71 -3.87 10.19 -6.53
CA GLY A 71 -5.08 10.90 -6.13
C GLY A 71 -5.19 11.20 -4.63
N ARG A 72 -4.36 10.60 -3.78
CA ARG A 72 -4.47 10.75 -2.31
C ARG A 72 -4.35 12.20 -1.81
N PRO A 73 -3.41 13.03 -2.28
CA PRO A 73 -3.35 14.41 -1.83
C PRO A 73 -4.63 15.19 -2.13
N ARG A 74 -5.26 14.92 -3.28
CA ARG A 74 -6.51 15.57 -3.69
C ARG A 74 -7.74 15.08 -2.93
N GLU A 75 -7.83 13.78 -2.64
CA GLU A 75 -8.89 13.23 -1.77
C GLU A 75 -8.76 13.82 -0.34
N ARG A 76 -7.52 14.04 0.12
CA ARG A 76 -7.26 14.65 1.42
C ARG A 76 -7.76 16.10 1.52
N THR A 77 -7.70 16.86 0.44
CA THR A 77 -8.16 18.27 0.38
C THR A 77 -9.61 18.41 -0.07
N ASP A 78 -10.35 17.32 -0.17
CA ASP A 78 -11.74 17.26 -0.65
C ASP A 78 -11.93 17.81 -2.09
N ASP A 79 -10.83 17.83 -2.89
CA ASP A 79 -10.90 18.20 -4.31
C ASP A 79 -11.53 17.10 -5.17
N ILE A 80 -11.51 15.86 -4.67
CA ILE A 80 -12.08 14.69 -5.31
C ILE A 80 -12.70 13.75 -4.27
N ASP A 81 -13.75 13.00 -4.66
CA ASP A 81 -14.47 12.09 -3.78
C ASP A 81 -13.77 10.74 -3.59
N ASP A 82 -13.02 10.25 -4.58
CA ASP A 82 -12.40 8.94 -4.60
C ASP A 82 -11.07 8.95 -5.37
N HIS A 83 -9.96 8.75 -4.62
CA HIS A 83 -8.62 8.75 -5.19
C HIS A 83 -8.39 7.61 -6.21
N VAL A 84 -9.02 6.43 -6.01
CA VAL A 84 -8.86 5.28 -6.92
C VAL A 84 -9.48 5.56 -8.28
N VAL A 85 -10.70 6.09 -8.27
CA VAL A 85 -11.42 6.46 -9.50
C VAL A 85 -10.65 7.55 -10.24
N TRP A 86 -10.21 8.57 -9.50
CA TRP A 86 -9.47 9.69 -10.08
C TRP A 86 -8.10 9.24 -10.61
N ALA A 87 -7.30 8.52 -9.82
CA ALA A 87 -5.98 8.02 -10.22
C ALA A 87 -6.07 7.10 -11.45
N THR A 88 -7.10 6.25 -11.52
CA THR A 88 -7.34 5.39 -12.69
C THR A 88 -7.52 6.20 -13.98
N ARG A 89 -8.32 7.26 -13.94
CA ARG A 89 -8.56 8.12 -15.11
C ARG A 89 -7.31 8.91 -15.46
N GLU A 90 -6.75 9.61 -14.49
CA GLU A 90 -5.58 10.47 -14.68
C GLU A 90 -4.38 9.69 -15.22
N SER A 91 -4.10 8.52 -14.67
CA SER A 91 -3.04 7.64 -15.18
C SER A 91 -3.25 7.25 -16.63
N GLY A 92 -4.50 6.99 -17.04
CA GLY A 92 -4.82 6.70 -18.43
C GLY A 92 -4.54 7.88 -19.36
N GLU A 93 -4.88 9.10 -18.94
CA GLU A 93 -4.64 10.33 -19.73
C GLU A 93 -3.13 10.62 -19.84
N LEU A 94 -2.39 10.51 -18.73
CA LEU A 94 -0.93 10.71 -18.70
C LEU A 94 -0.21 9.72 -19.63
N LEU A 95 -0.50 8.43 -19.50
CA LEU A 95 0.15 7.39 -20.29
C LEU A 95 -0.23 7.46 -21.78
N ALA A 96 -1.46 7.85 -22.09
CA ALA A 96 -1.89 8.05 -23.47
C ALA A 96 -1.16 9.23 -24.14
N ALA A 97 -0.91 10.32 -23.39
CA ALA A 97 -0.13 11.45 -23.88
C ALA A 97 1.32 11.08 -24.24
N GLU A 98 1.89 10.08 -23.55
CA GLU A 98 3.21 9.52 -23.81
C GLU A 98 3.20 8.42 -24.90
N GLY A 99 2.05 8.14 -25.50
CA GLY A 99 1.92 7.16 -26.58
C GLY A 99 1.99 5.70 -26.14
N ILE A 100 1.75 5.41 -24.86
CA ILE A 100 1.72 4.05 -24.36
C ILE A 100 0.57 3.25 -25.01
N PRO A 101 0.79 1.99 -25.41
CA PRO A 101 -0.24 1.17 -26.03
C PRO A 101 -1.48 1.03 -25.14
N LYS A 102 -2.67 1.15 -25.75
CA LYS A 102 -3.95 1.08 -25.05
C LYS A 102 -4.10 -0.17 -24.17
N ALA A 103 -3.61 -1.32 -24.63
CA ALA A 103 -3.68 -2.57 -23.86
C ALA A 103 -2.86 -2.52 -22.56
N ASP A 104 -1.74 -1.81 -22.52
CA ASP A 104 -0.93 -1.67 -21.32
C ASP A 104 -1.56 -0.62 -20.40
N ILE A 105 -2.12 0.48 -20.94
CA ILE A 105 -2.90 1.45 -20.17
C ILE A 105 -4.08 0.76 -19.47
N GLU A 106 -4.87 -0.03 -20.17
CA GLU A 106 -6.01 -0.78 -19.60
C GLU A 106 -5.57 -1.75 -18.49
N ALA A 107 -4.42 -2.42 -18.67
CA ALA A 107 -3.85 -3.30 -17.66
C ALA A 107 -3.39 -2.54 -16.41
N ILE A 108 -2.72 -1.39 -16.56
CA ILE A 108 -2.31 -0.51 -15.45
C ILE A 108 -3.55 0.02 -14.72
N GLN A 109 -4.54 0.50 -15.46
CA GLN A 109 -5.81 0.97 -14.89
C GLN A 109 -6.55 -0.12 -14.13
N HIS A 110 -6.49 -1.39 -14.59
CA HIS A 110 -7.06 -2.52 -13.85
C HIS A 110 -6.35 -2.71 -12.52
N CYS A 111 -5.02 -2.70 -12.49
CA CYS A 111 -4.25 -2.79 -11.25
C CYS A 111 -4.63 -1.66 -10.27
N ILE A 112 -4.71 -0.41 -10.76
CA ILE A 112 -5.08 0.74 -9.93
C ILE A 112 -6.50 0.60 -9.37
N ARG A 113 -7.48 0.20 -10.18
CA ARG A 113 -8.87 0.03 -9.71
C ARG A 113 -9.04 -1.02 -8.62
N THR A 114 -8.20 -2.03 -8.60
CA THR A 114 -8.35 -3.21 -7.75
C THR A 114 -7.43 -3.21 -6.52
N HIS A 115 -6.57 -2.20 -6.34
CA HIS A 115 -5.59 -2.20 -5.25
C HIS A 115 -6.21 -1.95 -3.87
N SER A 116 -7.40 -1.37 -3.79
CA SER A 116 -8.00 -0.98 -2.51
C SER A 116 -8.75 -2.14 -1.84
N ILE A 117 -8.70 -2.21 -0.50
CA ILE A 117 -9.42 -3.20 0.33
C ILE A 117 -10.90 -2.83 0.55
N ARG A 118 -11.39 -1.74 -0.06
CA ARG A 118 -12.79 -1.31 0.10
C ARG A 118 -13.75 -2.36 -0.45
N ALA A 119 -14.89 -2.55 0.20
CA ALA A 119 -15.94 -3.49 -0.25
C ALA A 119 -16.49 -3.18 -1.67
N SER A 120 -16.34 -1.93 -2.12
CA SER A 120 -16.73 -1.49 -3.47
C SER A 120 -15.66 -1.74 -4.53
N SER A 121 -14.45 -2.16 -4.14
CA SER A 121 -13.36 -2.41 -5.09
C SER A 121 -13.64 -3.67 -5.91
N PRO A 122 -13.42 -3.65 -7.23
CA PRO A 122 -13.54 -4.85 -8.05
C PRO A 122 -12.43 -5.87 -7.70
N ASN A 123 -12.62 -7.12 -8.09
CA ASN A 123 -11.65 -8.18 -7.85
C ASN A 123 -10.38 -7.98 -8.69
N ALA A 124 -9.22 -8.29 -8.11
CA ALA A 124 -7.95 -8.37 -8.81
C ALA A 124 -7.91 -9.66 -9.67
N GLU A 125 -8.12 -9.52 -10.98
CA GLU A 125 -8.22 -10.67 -11.89
C GLU A 125 -6.86 -11.10 -12.45
N THR A 126 -5.94 -10.14 -12.67
CA THR A 126 -4.62 -10.42 -13.24
C THR A 126 -3.56 -10.63 -12.15
N ILE A 127 -2.45 -11.27 -12.51
CA ILE A 127 -1.35 -11.46 -11.57
C ILE A 127 -0.73 -10.13 -11.17
N GLU A 128 -0.60 -9.18 -12.10
CA GLU A 128 -0.10 -7.84 -11.82
C GLU A 128 -0.98 -7.10 -10.82
N ALA A 129 -2.30 -7.21 -10.96
CA ALA A 129 -3.25 -6.59 -10.05
C ALA A 129 -3.17 -7.19 -8.64
N LYS A 130 -3.02 -8.52 -8.53
CA LYS A 130 -2.82 -9.20 -7.25
C LYS A 130 -1.51 -8.80 -6.58
N LEU A 131 -0.43 -8.72 -7.34
CA LEU A 131 0.89 -8.34 -6.83
C LEU A 131 0.94 -6.89 -6.38
N LEU A 132 0.27 -5.97 -7.10
CA LEU A 132 0.14 -4.58 -6.64
C LEU A 132 -0.66 -4.49 -5.34
N PHE A 133 -1.82 -5.16 -5.27
CA PHE A 133 -2.62 -5.24 -4.07
C PHE A 133 -1.79 -5.75 -2.88
N ASP A 134 -1.14 -6.89 -3.05
CA ASP A 134 -0.33 -7.52 -2.01
C ASP A 134 0.80 -6.60 -1.53
N ALA A 135 1.53 -5.97 -2.45
CA ALA A 135 2.63 -5.07 -2.12
C ALA A 135 2.15 -3.85 -1.32
N ASP A 136 1.03 -3.24 -1.69
CA ASP A 136 0.46 -2.11 -0.95
C ASP A 136 -0.02 -2.55 0.45
N LYS A 137 -0.68 -3.72 0.57
CA LYS A 137 -1.12 -4.22 1.88
C LYS A 137 0.06 -4.58 2.78
N LEU A 138 1.11 -5.16 2.23
CA LEU A 138 2.34 -5.44 2.96
C LEU A 138 3.04 -4.17 3.47
N ASP A 139 2.94 -3.03 2.79
CA ASP A 139 3.52 -1.76 3.27
C ASP A 139 2.85 -1.23 4.55
N ALA A 140 1.69 -1.77 4.93
CA ALA A 140 1.01 -1.49 6.19
C ALA A 140 1.23 -2.60 7.25
N THR A 141 2.28 -3.41 7.11
CA THR A 141 2.62 -4.50 8.03
C THR A 141 4.09 -4.47 8.43
N GLY A 142 4.44 -5.12 9.54
CA GLY A 142 5.80 -5.14 10.08
C GLY A 142 6.26 -3.77 10.59
N ALA A 143 7.56 -3.53 10.63
CA ALA A 143 8.16 -2.29 11.14
C ALA A 143 7.73 -1.05 10.34
N VAL A 144 7.65 -1.17 9.01
CA VAL A 144 7.14 -0.11 8.13
C VAL A 144 5.68 0.16 8.43
N GLY A 145 4.88 -0.91 8.62
CA GLY A 145 3.46 -0.82 8.93
C GLY A 145 3.19 -0.08 10.23
N VAL A 146 3.93 -0.35 11.29
CA VAL A 146 3.79 0.37 12.58
C VAL A 146 3.97 1.88 12.37
N THR A 147 5.04 2.29 11.69
CA THR A 147 5.30 3.73 11.46
C THR A 147 4.28 4.35 10.53
N ARG A 148 3.91 3.66 9.44
CA ARG A 148 2.93 4.15 8.47
C ARG A 148 1.53 4.27 9.08
N LEU A 149 1.09 3.27 9.86
CA LEU A 149 -0.19 3.31 10.53
C LEU A 149 -0.25 4.41 11.59
N ALA A 150 0.82 4.66 12.33
CA ALA A 150 0.92 5.79 13.26
C ALA A 150 0.79 7.15 12.52
N CYS A 151 1.38 7.29 11.32
CA CYS A 151 1.18 8.48 10.48
C CYS A 151 -0.28 8.63 10.05
N ILE A 152 -0.95 7.56 9.59
CA ILE A 152 -2.37 7.58 9.20
C ILE A 152 -3.25 7.99 10.39
N ILE A 153 -2.95 7.49 11.57
CA ILE A 153 -3.61 7.85 12.82
C ILE A 153 -3.43 9.35 13.08
N GLY A 154 -2.21 9.86 13.02
CA GLY A 154 -1.92 11.28 13.21
C GLY A 154 -2.61 12.18 12.19
N GLU A 155 -2.62 11.78 10.91
CA GLU A 155 -3.32 12.49 9.84
C GLU A 155 -4.82 12.61 10.09
N ARG A 156 -5.47 11.50 10.46
CA ARG A 156 -6.90 11.47 10.76
C ARG A 156 -7.23 12.27 12.01
N SER A 157 -6.42 12.19 13.04
CA SER A 157 -6.56 12.96 14.28
C SER A 157 -6.49 14.48 14.05
N GLY A 158 -5.68 14.92 13.10
CA GLY A 158 -5.58 16.34 12.74
C GLY A 158 -6.75 16.88 11.93
N ARG A 159 -7.61 15.99 11.40
CA ARG A 159 -8.76 16.37 10.53
C ARG A 159 -10.09 16.40 11.26
N SER A 160 -10.23 15.68 12.35
CA SER A 160 -11.43 15.68 13.15
C SER A 160 -11.23 16.59 14.37
N ASP A 161 -12.28 17.29 14.79
CA ASP A 161 -12.31 17.94 16.08
C ASP A 161 -12.29 16.94 17.26
N GLU A 162 -12.36 15.63 16.92
CA GLU A 162 -12.24 14.54 17.87
C GLU A 162 -10.76 14.22 18.11
N ARG A 163 -10.36 14.15 19.38
CA ARG A 163 -9.03 13.71 19.74
C ARG A 163 -8.92 12.21 19.49
N HIS A 164 -8.24 11.86 18.46
CA HIS A 164 -7.75 10.51 18.31
C HIS A 164 -6.38 10.45 18.99
N ALA A 165 -6.34 9.93 20.18
CA ALA A 165 -5.08 9.52 20.76
C ALA A 165 -4.46 8.46 19.84
N VAL A 166 -3.16 8.27 19.85
CA VAL A 166 -2.50 7.11 19.22
C VAL A 166 -3.13 5.83 19.74
N ILE A 167 -3.98 5.94 20.68
CA ILE A 167 -4.57 5.01 21.60
C ILE A 167 -6.10 4.96 21.52
N ASP A 168 -6.78 5.30 20.44
CA ASP A 168 -8.24 5.23 20.39
C ASP A 168 -8.77 4.48 19.16
N ASP A 169 -9.93 3.83 19.31
CA ASP A 169 -10.55 3.05 18.25
C ASP A 169 -10.88 3.93 17.03
N PHE A 170 -10.19 3.69 15.96
CA PHE A 170 -10.24 4.43 14.71
C PHE A 170 -11.38 4.08 13.78
N THR A 171 -12.34 3.31 14.21
CA THR A 171 -13.57 3.16 13.48
C THR A 171 -14.37 4.45 13.63
N ALA A 172 -14.19 5.36 12.69
CA ALA A 172 -15.01 6.56 12.58
C ALA A 172 -16.46 6.23 12.88
N ASN A 173 -17.05 6.83 13.94
CA ASN A 173 -18.43 6.71 14.39
C ASN A 173 -18.73 5.59 15.41
N ARG A 174 -17.78 4.98 16.11
CA ARG A 174 -18.09 4.16 17.28
C ARG A 174 -17.57 4.82 18.55
N ALA A 175 -18.47 4.96 19.52
CA ALA A 175 -18.08 5.30 20.87
C ALA A 175 -17.04 4.27 21.36
N VAL A 176 -15.90 4.78 21.85
CA VAL A 176 -14.86 3.98 22.47
C VAL A 176 -15.50 3.10 23.54
N THR A 177 -15.41 1.79 23.38
CA THR A 177 -15.74 0.85 24.44
C THR A 177 -14.47 0.60 25.24
N ALA A 178 -14.59 0.54 26.56
CA ALA A 178 -13.48 0.43 27.50
C ALA A 178 -12.57 -0.82 27.32
N ASP A 179 -12.88 -1.67 26.35
CA ASP A 179 -12.16 -2.91 26.04
C ASP A 179 -11.27 -2.81 24.79
N GLN A 180 -11.14 -1.64 24.17
CA GLN A 180 -10.29 -1.45 22.99
C GLN A 180 -9.21 -0.42 23.28
N ASP A 181 -7.99 -0.91 23.44
CA ASP A 181 -6.82 -0.04 23.42
C ASP A 181 -6.39 0.22 21.94
N ASP A 182 -5.69 1.27 21.71
CA ASP A 182 -5.27 1.82 20.42
C ASP A 182 -4.22 1.03 19.69
N VAL A 183 -3.47 0.25 20.42
CA VAL A 183 -2.48 -0.65 19.83
C VAL A 183 -3.21 -1.82 19.18
N SER A 184 -4.39 -2.17 19.67
CA SER A 184 -5.28 -3.15 19.04
C SER A 184 -5.72 -2.72 17.63
N VAL A 185 -5.83 -1.43 17.38
CA VAL A 185 -6.12 -0.89 16.04
C VAL A 185 -5.00 -1.18 15.06
N LEU A 186 -3.74 -1.00 15.46
CA LEU A 186 -2.59 -1.31 14.60
C LEU A 186 -2.60 -2.80 14.23
N ARG A 187 -2.86 -3.67 15.20
CA ARG A 187 -2.92 -5.12 14.97
C ARG A 187 -4.08 -5.49 14.08
N LYS A 188 -5.28 -5.03 14.39
CA LYS A 188 -6.48 -5.27 13.59
C LYS A 188 -6.30 -4.84 12.13
N TRP A 189 -5.74 -3.66 11.91
CA TRP A 189 -5.52 -3.17 10.55
C TRP A 189 -4.48 -3.97 9.79
N ALA A 190 -3.43 -4.46 10.48
CA ALA A 190 -2.46 -5.36 9.87
C ALA A 190 -3.11 -6.70 9.53
N ASP A 191 -3.89 -7.29 10.45
CA ASP A 191 -4.55 -8.58 10.24
C ASP A 191 -5.53 -8.54 9.05
N GLU A 192 -6.38 -7.52 8.96
CA GLU A 192 -7.29 -7.33 7.83
C GLU A 192 -6.54 -7.30 6.48
N ARG A 193 -5.33 -6.74 6.45
CA ARG A 193 -4.51 -6.68 5.25
C ARG A 193 -3.81 -8.00 4.95
N LEU A 194 -3.32 -8.68 5.98
CA LEU A 194 -2.66 -9.98 5.86
C LEU A 194 -3.64 -11.06 5.39
N GLU A 195 -4.86 -11.07 5.92
CA GLU A 195 -5.93 -11.99 5.51
C GLU A 195 -6.37 -11.79 4.05
N ALA A 196 -6.21 -10.59 3.52
CA ALA A 196 -6.62 -10.24 2.17
C ALA A 196 -5.56 -10.56 1.08
N LEU A 197 -4.34 -10.99 1.45
CA LEU A 197 -3.26 -11.24 0.50
C LEU A 197 -3.60 -12.37 -0.48
N HIS A 198 -3.28 -12.15 -1.75
CA HIS A 198 -3.65 -13.03 -2.85
C HIS A 198 -2.60 -14.08 -3.21
N THR A 199 -1.30 -13.77 -3.04
CA THR A 199 -0.21 -14.61 -3.55
C THR A 199 0.57 -15.27 -2.42
N GLU A 200 1.03 -16.51 -2.66
CA GLU A 200 1.79 -17.28 -1.67
C GLU A 200 3.06 -16.53 -1.21
N PRO A 201 3.91 -15.95 -2.10
CA PRO A 201 5.06 -15.17 -1.65
C PRO A 201 4.68 -13.95 -0.77
N ALA A 202 3.54 -13.32 -1.03
CA ALA A 202 3.06 -12.22 -0.19
C ALA A 202 2.60 -12.72 1.18
N GLN A 203 1.92 -13.87 1.25
CA GLN A 203 1.48 -14.48 2.50
C GLN A 203 2.68 -14.90 3.36
N GLU A 204 3.72 -15.49 2.76
CA GLU A 204 4.97 -15.83 3.46
C GLU A 204 5.67 -14.59 4.02
N LEU A 205 5.83 -13.54 3.21
CA LEU A 205 6.40 -12.27 3.67
C LEU A 205 5.52 -11.61 4.74
N GLY A 206 4.21 -11.70 4.59
CA GLY A 206 3.22 -11.21 5.55
C GLY A 206 3.32 -11.89 6.91
N ALA A 207 3.49 -13.21 6.95
CA ALA A 207 3.68 -13.98 8.18
C ALA A 207 4.90 -13.49 8.98
N SER A 208 6.05 -13.31 8.31
CA SER A 208 7.25 -12.77 8.95
C SER A 208 7.06 -11.35 9.50
N ARG A 209 6.31 -10.50 8.79
CA ARG A 209 5.99 -9.14 9.25
C ARG A 209 5.00 -9.13 10.40
N SER A 210 4.08 -10.10 10.44
CA SER A 210 3.14 -10.32 11.55
C SER A 210 3.88 -10.63 12.85
N GLU A 211 4.84 -11.57 12.81
CA GLU A 211 5.67 -11.91 13.98
C GLU A 211 6.36 -10.68 14.58
N TYR A 212 6.94 -9.82 13.74
CA TYR A 212 7.54 -8.56 14.22
C TYR A 212 6.51 -7.63 14.88
N MET A 213 5.30 -7.54 14.34
CA MET A 213 4.25 -6.71 14.95
C MET A 213 3.84 -7.23 16.32
N ASP A 214 3.78 -8.56 16.50
CA ASP A 214 3.52 -9.16 17.80
C ASP A 214 4.62 -8.82 18.82
N GLU A 215 5.88 -8.90 18.41
CA GLU A 215 7.02 -8.51 19.27
C GLU A 215 6.96 -7.02 19.63
N PHE A 216 6.66 -6.15 18.65
CA PHE A 216 6.52 -4.71 18.89
C PHE A 216 5.39 -4.41 19.88
N LEU A 217 4.23 -5.03 19.70
CA LEU A 217 3.07 -4.82 20.57
C LEU A 217 3.33 -5.33 21.99
N ALA A 218 3.94 -6.51 22.12
CA ALA A 218 4.33 -7.03 23.43
C ALA A 218 5.27 -6.08 24.17
N ARG A 219 6.24 -5.50 23.46
CA ARG A 219 7.17 -4.51 24.03
C ARG A 219 6.46 -3.21 24.39
N PHE A 220 5.55 -2.75 23.54
CA PHE A 220 4.76 -1.55 23.81
C PHE A 220 3.94 -1.71 25.08
N TYR A 221 3.22 -2.83 25.26
CA TYR A 221 2.44 -3.10 26.49
C TYR A 221 3.31 -3.17 27.74
N ASP A 222 4.48 -3.78 27.66
CA ASP A 222 5.45 -3.80 28.76
C ASP A 222 5.87 -2.38 29.18
N GLU A 223 6.16 -1.52 28.20
CA GLU A 223 6.58 -0.14 28.45
C GLU A 223 5.50 0.74 29.09
N ILE A 224 4.23 0.54 28.75
CA ILE A 224 3.11 1.28 29.35
C ILE A 224 2.55 0.64 30.61
N GLY A 225 3.10 -0.49 31.05
CA GLY A 225 2.71 -1.18 32.30
C GLY A 225 1.34 -1.86 32.25
N VAL A 226 0.84 -2.20 31.07
CA VAL A 226 -0.36 -3.02 30.88
C VAL A 226 0.05 -4.48 30.80
N GLU A 227 -0.44 -5.33 31.71
CA GLU A 227 -0.23 -6.77 31.61
C GLU A 227 -0.90 -7.27 30.32
N GLY A 228 -0.08 -7.72 29.36
CA GLY A 228 -0.58 -8.24 28.09
C GLY A 228 -1.54 -9.40 28.33
N THR A 229 -2.74 -9.28 27.83
CA THR A 229 -3.66 -10.42 27.68
C THR A 229 -3.03 -11.43 26.72
N GLN A 230 -2.59 -12.58 27.25
CA GLN A 230 -2.09 -13.75 26.50
C GLN A 230 -3.20 -14.33 25.62
#